data_0b55c6b8a21ef6524dac446dc45d31b8
#
_entry.id   0b55c6b8a21ef6524dac446dc45d31b8
#
_cell.length_a   1.000
_cell.length_b   1.000
_cell.length_c   1.000
_cell.angle_alpha   90.00
_cell.angle_beta   90.00
_cell.angle_gamma   90.00
#
_symmetry.space_group_name_H-M   'P 1'
#
loop_
_entity.id
_entity.type
_entity.pdbx_description
1 polymer ?
#
loop_
_entity_poly.entity_id
_entity_poly.type
_entity_poly.pdbx_seq_one_letter_code
_entity_poly.pdbx_strand_id
1 'polypeptide(L)'
;MIRSFRMLVPSVAIALALAGCPGPEDDHDHHGHDLEEVDAHVCEHFETQNSVQNLAAAADPADAPLAFEDPHLVYGIDFTGGELDNGSVRFTHEGHADGLLYLDIDVPVELTDASGEQVEPSDIETEPACGEVSTRRRYHLHTGSYILTFGASDETSVRALLTLVESDH
;
A
#
# COMPACT_ATOMS: atom_id res chain seq x y z
N MET A 1 45.88 24.87 -71.66
CA MET A 1 45.07 23.75 -72.15
C MET A 1 44.83 22.80 -71.01
N ILE A 2 43.67 22.90 -70.34
CA ILE A 2 43.32 22.07 -69.20
C ILE A 2 42.12 21.22 -69.63
N ARG A 3 42.35 19.90 -69.73
CA ARG A 3 41.32 18.92 -70.05
C ARG A 3 40.58 18.52 -68.77
N SER A 4 39.31 18.91 -68.72
CA SER A 4 38.40 18.44 -67.64
C SER A 4 37.97 16.99 -67.88
N PHE A 5 38.28 16.13 -66.92
CA PHE A 5 37.84 14.75 -66.91
C PHE A 5 36.50 14.71 -66.09
N ARG A 6 35.41 14.39 -66.78
CA ARG A 6 34.11 14.13 -66.11
C ARG A 6 34.06 12.64 -65.75
N MET A 7 34.10 12.37 -64.45
CA MET A 7 33.78 11.05 -63.90
C MET A 7 32.27 10.90 -63.80
N LEU A 8 31.75 9.92 -64.51
CA LEU A 8 30.39 9.41 -64.31
C LEU A 8 30.40 8.47 -63.13
N VAL A 9 29.59 8.79 -62.11
CA VAL A 9 29.35 7.90 -60.94
C VAL A 9 28.02 7.18 -61.23
N PRO A 10 27.96 5.84 -61.23
CA PRO A 10 26.71 5.12 -61.35
C PRO A 10 25.97 5.14 -60.00
N SER A 11 24.73 5.62 -60.00
CA SER A 11 23.83 5.55 -58.86
C SER A 11 23.33 4.12 -58.70
N VAL A 12 23.79 3.48 -57.65
CA VAL A 12 23.20 2.20 -57.15
C VAL A 12 22.01 2.52 -56.29
N ALA A 13 20.81 2.23 -56.75
CA ALA A 13 19.60 2.29 -55.96
C ALA A 13 19.53 1.05 -55.08
N ILE A 14 19.77 1.22 -53.75
CA ILE A 14 19.55 0.18 -52.77
C ILE A 14 18.08 0.27 -52.36
N ALA A 15 17.27 -0.70 -52.80
CA ALA A 15 15.92 -0.90 -52.25
C ALA A 15 16.03 -1.53 -50.85
N LEU A 16 15.84 -0.73 -49.81
CA LEU A 16 15.62 -1.24 -48.47
C LEU A 16 14.21 -1.85 -48.40
N ALA A 17 14.12 -3.17 -48.40
CA ALA A 17 12.94 -3.88 -47.98
C ALA A 17 12.83 -3.68 -46.46
N LEU A 18 11.90 -2.83 -46.02
CA LEU A 18 11.45 -2.76 -44.60
C LEU A 18 10.65 -4.03 -44.36
N ALA A 19 11.35 -5.11 -43.92
CA ALA A 19 10.72 -6.20 -43.23
C ALA A 19 10.27 -5.61 -41.86
N GLY A 20 8.97 -5.33 -41.73
CA GLY A 20 8.35 -5.00 -40.47
C GLY A 20 8.56 -6.20 -39.55
N CYS A 21 9.46 -6.08 -38.57
CA CYS A 21 9.42 -6.93 -37.39
C CYS A 21 8.09 -6.64 -36.70
N PRO A 22 7.25 -7.65 -36.40
CA PRO A 22 6.21 -7.46 -35.40
C PRO A 22 6.97 -7.06 -34.13
N GLY A 23 6.72 -5.82 -33.66
CA GLY A 23 7.17 -5.39 -32.35
C GLY A 23 6.68 -6.42 -31.34
N PRO A 24 7.43 -6.67 -30.26
CA PRO A 24 6.86 -7.39 -29.13
C PRO A 24 5.56 -6.64 -28.78
N GLU A 25 4.45 -7.37 -28.78
CA GLU A 25 3.24 -6.91 -28.12
C GLU A 25 3.71 -6.67 -26.71
N ASP A 26 3.80 -5.40 -26.30
CA ASP A 26 3.94 -5.02 -24.91
C ASP A 26 2.65 -5.52 -24.23
N ASP A 27 2.66 -6.79 -23.84
CA ASP A 27 1.82 -7.25 -22.78
C ASP A 27 2.23 -6.40 -21.55
N HIS A 28 1.59 -5.25 -21.42
CA HIS A 28 1.48 -4.58 -20.16
C HIS A 28 0.67 -5.53 -19.26
N ASP A 29 1.35 -6.58 -18.79
CA ASP A 29 0.94 -7.25 -17.57
C ASP A 29 0.82 -6.12 -16.54
N HIS A 30 -0.41 -5.65 -16.35
CA HIS A 30 -0.78 -4.94 -15.16
C HIS A 30 -0.49 -5.93 -14.03
N HIS A 31 0.73 -5.86 -13.50
CA HIS A 31 1.08 -6.49 -12.25
C HIS A 31 0.26 -5.79 -11.17
N GLY A 32 -1.03 -6.13 -11.10
CA GLY A 32 -1.75 -6.01 -9.85
C GLY A 32 -0.86 -6.72 -8.85
N HIS A 33 -0.36 -6.01 -7.86
CA HIS A 33 0.47 -6.63 -6.83
C HIS A 33 -0.29 -7.83 -6.32
N ASP A 34 0.27 -9.03 -6.54
CA ASP A 34 -0.34 -10.25 -6.07
C ASP A 34 -0.46 -10.10 -4.54
N LEU A 35 -1.67 -10.15 -4.01
CA LEU A 35 -1.91 -9.96 -2.59
C LEU A 35 -1.08 -10.96 -1.76
N GLU A 36 -0.81 -12.15 -2.32
CA GLU A 36 0.05 -13.14 -1.67
C GLU A 36 1.49 -12.64 -1.51
N GLU A 37 2.03 -11.89 -2.49
CA GLU A 37 3.36 -11.28 -2.38
C GLU A 37 3.37 -10.16 -1.34
N VAL A 38 2.34 -9.32 -1.32
CA VAL A 38 2.18 -8.26 -0.32
C VAL A 38 2.06 -8.84 1.08
N ASP A 39 1.22 -9.86 1.27
CA ASP A 39 1.04 -10.56 2.53
C ASP A 39 2.35 -11.17 3.03
N ALA A 40 3.11 -11.85 2.15
CA ALA A 40 4.39 -12.44 2.50
C ALA A 40 5.40 -11.38 2.95
N HIS A 41 5.46 -10.24 2.27
CA HIS A 41 6.33 -9.12 2.62
C HIS A 41 5.96 -8.50 3.98
N VAL A 42 4.67 -8.30 4.24
CA VAL A 42 4.18 -7.80 5.53
C VAL A 42 4.53 -8.77 6.67
N CYS A 43 4.42 -10.08 6.43
CA CYS A 43 4.80 -11.09 7.41
C CYS A 43 6.26 -10.96 7.87
N GLU A 44 7.20 -10.68 6.94
CA GLU A 44 8.60 -10.43 7.28
C GLU A 44 8.77 -9.25 8.25
N HIS A 45 7.93 -8.20 8.11
CA HIS A 45 7.96 -7.06 9.02
C HIS A 45 7.45 -7.42 10.43
N PHE A 46 6.41 -8.23 10.54
CA PHE A 46 5.90 -8.69 11.83
C PHE A 46 6.86 -9.65 12.55
N GLU A 47 7.58 -10.49 11.81
CA GLU A 47 8.58 -11.43 12.35
C GLU A 47 9.85 -10.71 12.83
N THR A 48 10.28 -9.67 12.10
CA THR A 48 11.48 -8.91 12.42
C THR A 48 11.15 -7.75 13.37
N GLN A 49 11.18 -7.99 14.68
CA GLN A 49 10.88 -7.01 15.74
C GLN A 49 11.72 -5.72 15.71
N ASN A 50 12.64 -5.56 14.76
CA ASN A 50 13.55 -4.42 14.66
C ASN A 50 12.90 -3.15 14.07
N SER A 51 11.65 -3.22 13.65
CA SER A 51 10.92 -2.15 12.96
C SER A 51 9.62 -1.77 13.67
N VAL A 52 9.57 -1.86 15.00
CA VAL A 52 8.36 -1.50 15.76
C VAL A 52 8.49 -0.07 16.29
N GLN A 53 7.58 0.80 15.90
CA GLN A 53 7.40 2.13 16.49
C GLN A 53 6.22 2.09 17.45
N ASN A 54 6.45 2.35 18.74
CA ASN A 54 5.38 2.40 19.72
C ASN A 54 4.69 3.76 19.74
N LEU A 55 3.36 3.74 19.73
CA LEU A 55 2.50 4.92 19.81
C LEU A 55 1.46 4.69 20.92
N ALA A 56 1.23 5.70 21.74
CA ALA A 56 0.06 5.72 22.61
C ALA A 56 -1.14 6.24 21.81
N ALA A 57 -2.16 5.40 21.67
CA ALA A 57 -3.42 5.82 21.04
C ALA A 57 -4.12 6.87 21.93
N ALA A 58 -4.82 7.82 21.31
CA ALA A 58 -5.57 8.81 22.04
C ALA A 58 -6.99 8.30 22.37
N ALA A 59 -7.47 8.60 23.56
CA ALA A 59 -8.85 8.31 23.94
C ALA A 59 -9.85 9.20 23.18
N ASP A 60 -9.46 10.44 22.87
CA ASP A 60 -10.25 11.36 22.02
C ASP A 60 -9.70 11.32 20.59
N PRO A 61 -10.51 10.95 19.58
CA PRO A 61 -10.08 10.95 18.19
C PRO A 61 -9.52 12.29 17.69
N ALA A 62 -9.94 13.41 18.27
CA ALA A 62 -9.42 14.74 17.92
C ALA A 62 -7.93 14.90 18.28
N ASP A 63 -7.43 14.18 19.28
CA ASP A 63 -6.05 14.19 19.74
C ASP A 63 -5.22 13.01 19.17
N ALA A 64 -5.78 12.23 18.22
CA ALA A 64 -5.17 11.05 17.66
C ALA A 64 -3.77 11.35 17.10
N PRO A 65 -2.72 10.62 17.54
CA PRO A 65 -1.37 10.78 17.01
C PRO A 65 -1.28 10.31 15.56
N LEU A 66 -0.32 10.89 14.82
CA LEU A 66 -0.03 10.45 13.46
C LEU A 66 0.67 9.09 13.48
N ALA A 67 0.16 8.16 12.68
CA ALA A 67 0.69 6.80 12.50
C ALA A 67 0.79 6.48 11.01
N PHE A 68 1.40 5.35 10.68
CA PHE A 68 1.49 4.80 9.32
C PHE A 68 2.12 5.75 8.29
N GLU A 69 3.10 6.57 8.74
CA GLU A 69 3.89 7.43 7.84
C GLU A 69 4.89 6.63 7.00
N ASP A 70 5.27 5.45 7.47
CA ASP A 70 6.15 4.51 6.78
C ASP A 70 5.39 3.19 6.53
N PRO A 71 5.12 2.81 5.27
CA PRO A 71 4.38 1.60 4.91
C PRO A 71 5.12 0.30 5.23
N HIS A 72 6.40 0.38 5.60
CA HIS A 72 7.24 -0.77 5.98
C HIS A 72 7.43 -0.90 7.49
N LEU A 73 6.76 -0.06 8.28
CA LEU A 73 6.93 -0.03 9.72
C LEU A 73 5.73 -0.65 10.43
N VAL A 74 6.00 -1.58 11.33
CA VAL A 74 5.00 -2.10 12.26
C VAL A 74 4.85 -1.13 13.43
N TYR A 75 3.65 -0.68 13.67
CA TYR A 75 3.32 0.19 14.80
C TYR A 75 2.77 -0.64 15.95
N GLY A 76 3.42 -0.55 17.11
CA GLY A 76 2.87 -1.02 18.39
C GLY A 76 1.97 0.09 18.94
N ILE A 77 0.66 -0.12 18.95
CA ILE A 77 -0.32 0.86 19.35
C ILE A 77 -0.81 0.49 20.75
N ASP A 78 -0.38 1.26 21.75
CA ASP A 78 -0.77 1.07 23.13
C ASP A 78 -2.10 1.79 23.39
N PHE A 79 -3.09 1.05 23.90
CA PHE A 79 -4.37 1.61 24.28
C PHE A 79 -4.24 2.31 25.64
N THR A 80 -4.75 3.53 25.72
CA THR A 80 -4.72 4.29 26.96
C THR A 80 -5.87 3.85 27.85
N GLY A 81 -5.50 3.17 28.94
CA GLY A 81 -6.37 2.48 29.86
C GLY A 81 -7.65 3.20 30.27
N GLY A 82 -8.75 2.56 30.02
CA GLY A 82 -10.08 2.79 30.52
C GLY A 82 -10.67 1.45 31.00
N GLU A 83 -11.95 1.41 31.36
CA GLU A 83 -12.64 0.14 31.71
C GLU A 83 -12.75 -0.80 30.48
N LEU A 84 -12.52 -0.27 29.27
CA LEU A 84 -12.38 -1.01 28.02
C LEU A 84 -11.27 -0.31 27.25
N ASP A 85 -10.18 -1.01 27.03
CA ASP A 85 -9.03 -0.47 26.32
C ASP A 85 -9.42 -0.19 24.86
N ASN A 86 -9.37 1.07 24.48
CA ASN A 86 -9.62 1.56 23.15
C ASN A 86 -8.69 2.74 22.86
N GLY A 87 -8.64 3.18 21.61
CA GLY A 87 -7.88 4.36 21.27
C GLY A 87 -7.87 4.62 19.79
N SER A 88 -7.47 5.83 19.43
CA SER A 88 -7.45 6.29 18.05
C SER A 88 -6.06 6.73 17.63
N VAL A 89 -5.72 6.43 16.39
CA VAL A 89 -4.59 6.99 15.66
C VAL A 89 -5.10 7.61 14.36
N ARG A 90 -4.31 8.48 13.73
CA ARG A 90 -4.67 9.06 12.43
C ARG A 90 -3.58 8.83 11.41
N PHE A 91 -3.96 8.83 10.14
CA PHE A 91 -3.02 8.85 9.03
C PHE A 91 -3.54 9.74 7.89
N THR A 92 -2.67 10.02 6.94
CA THR A 92 -3.02 10.77 5.72
C THR A 92 -2.63 9.96 4.51
N HIS A 93 -3.44 10.05 3.45
CA HIS A 93 -3.16 9.43 2.17
C HIS A 93 -3.36 10.42 1.03
N GLU A 94 -2.54 10.31 -0.02
CA GLU A 94 -2.66 11.09 -1.26
C GLU A 94 -2.92 10.14 -2.43
N GLY A 95 -3.92 10.47 -3.25
CA GLY A 95 -4.32 9.68 -4.41
C GLY A 95 -5.49 8.74 -4.15
N HIS A 96 -5.56 7.69 -4.95
CA HIS A 96 -6.51 6.58 -4.83
C HIS A 96 -5.72 5.30 -4.66
N ALA A 97 -6.00 4.54 -3.63
CA ALA A 97 -5.34 3.27 -3.37
C ALA A 97 -6.24 2.35 -2.54
N ASP A 98 -5.91 1.07 -2.54
CA ASP A 98 -6.43 0.17 -1.53
C ASP A 98 -5.46 0.15 -0.35
N GLY A 99 -5.95 0.53 0.82
CA GLY A 99 -5.24 0.40 2.08
C GLY A 99 -5.44 -0.98 2.67
N LEU A 100 -4.36 -1.71 2.90
CA LEU A 100 -4.37 -3.01 3.55
C LEU A 100 -3.88 -2.84 4.99
N LEU A 101 -4.78 -2.94 5.94
CA LEU A 101 -4.49 -2.88 7.38
C LEU A 101 -4.32 -4.29 7.92
N TYR A 102 -3.13 -4.58 8.43
CA TYR A 102 -2.77 -5.85 9.06
C TYR A 102 -2.69 -5.68 10.58
N LEU A 103 -3.24 -6.64 11.32
CA LEU A 103 -3.26 -6.65 12.78
C LEU A 103 -2.78 -8.00 13.30
N ASP A 104 -1.99 -7.99 14.38
CA ASP A 104 -1.54 -9.23 15.04
C ASP A 104 -2.62 -9.89 15.90
N ILE A 105 -3.64 -9.14 16.29
CA ILE A 105 -4.79 -9.62 17.04
C ILE A 105 -6.09 -9.13 16.40
N ASP A 106 -7.16 -9.90 16.51
CA ASP A 106 -8.47 -9.48 16.02
C ASP A 106 -9.17 -8.57 17.04
N VAL A 107 -9.09 -7.25 16.79
CA VAL A 107 -9.78 -6.22 17.56
C VAL A 107 -10.80 -5.50 16.67
N PRO A 108 -11.90 -4.99 17.24
CA PRO A 108 -12.81 -4.14 16.50
C PRO A 108 -12.09 -2.89 15.99
N VAL A 109 -12.28 -2.57 14.71
CA VAL A 109 -11.68 -1.40 14.07
C VAL A 109 -12.73 -0.64 13.28
N GLU A 110 -12.75 0.67 13.48
CA GLU A 110 -13.56 1.61 12.71
C GLU A 110 -12.63 2.63 12.04
N LEU A 111 -12.82 2.81 10.73
CA LEU A 111 -12.12 3.82 9.95
C LEU A 111 -13.09 4.94 9.60
N THR A 112 -12.73 6.19 9.92
CA THR A 112 -13.51 7.37 9.53
C THR A 112 -12.66 8.33 8.72
N ASP A 113 -13.28 8.99 7.76
CA ASP A 113 -12.64 10.06 6.98
C ASP A 113 -12.67 11.41 7.72
N ALA A 114 -12.10 12.45 7.09
CA ALA A 114 -12.06 13.81 7.64
C ALA A 114 -13.44 14.47 7.82
N SER A 115 -14.50 13.95 7.17
CA SER A 115 -15.88 14.40 7.35
C SER A 115 -16.58 13.72 8.52
N GLY A 116 -15.96 12.68 9.08
CA GLY A 116 -16.54 11.80 10.09
C GLY A 116 -17.43 10.70 9.49
N GLU A 117 -17.37 10.48 8.17
CA GLU A 117 -18.06 9.38 7.52
C GLU A 117 -17.26 8.08 7.71
N GLN A 118 -17.96 7.00 8.07
CA GLN A 118 -17.35 5.68 8.23
C GLN A 118 -16.98 5.10 6.87
N VAL A 119 -15.75 4.60 6.77
CA VAL A 119 -15.24 3.87 5.61
C VAL A 119 -15.30 2.38 5.93
N GLU A 120 -16.24 1.69 5.32
CA GLU A 120 -16.38 0.25 5.51
C GLU A 120 -15.26 -0.50 4.80
N PRO A 121 -14.73 -1.59 5.40
CA PRO A 121 -13.79 -2.44 4.70
C PRO A 121 -14.48 -3.15 3.52
N SER A 122 -13.83 -3.16 2.38
CA SER A 122 -14.30 -3.89 1.20
C SER A 122 -14.05 -5.39 1.31
N ASP A 123 -13.07 -5.79 2.15
CA ASP A 123 -12.72 -7.18 2.43
C ASP A 123 -12.12 -7.31 3.83
N ILE A 124 -12.39 -8.44 4.48
CA ILE A 124 -11.79 -8.82 5.77
C ILE A 124 -11.38 -10.28 5.67
N GLU A 125 -10.08 -10.53 5.83
CA GLU A 125 -9.51 -11.86 5.87
C GLU A 125 -8.95 -12.15 7.26
N THR A 126 -9.28 -13.33 7.78
CA THR A 126 -8.73 -13.83 9.04
C THR A 126 -7.64 -14.84 8.74
N GLU A 127 -6.54 -14.78 9.50
CA GLU A 127 -5.36 -15.63 9.33
C GLU A 127 -4.72 -15.50 7.92
N PRO A 128 -4.42 -14.27 7.43
CA PRO A 128 -3.70 -14.13 6.18
C PRO A 128 -2.29 -14.72 6.33
N ALA A 129 -1.70 -15.13 5.29
CA ALA A 129 -0.36 -15.67 5.00
C ALA A 129 0.60 -16.09 6.15
N CYS A 130 0.53 -15.53 7.38
CA CYS A 130 1.43 -15.87 8.48
C CYS A 130 0.76 -15.86 9.87
N GLY A 131 1.29 -16.70 10.78
CA GLY A 131 0.76 -16.83 12.15
C GLY A 131 0.96 -15.62 13.05
N GLU A 132 1.75 -14.62 12.62
CA GLU A 132 1.98 -13.38 13.35
C GLU A 132 0.91 -12.31 13.05
N VAL A 133 0.10 -12.51 12.02
CA VAL A 133 -0.99 -11.64 11.61
C VAL A 133 -2.31 -12.38 11.77
N SER A 134 -3.23 -11.78 12.50
CA SER A 134 -4.56 -12.34 12.78
C SER A 134 -5.61 -11.90 11.77
N THR A 135 -5.55 -10.65 11.32
CA THR A 135 -6.51 -10.11 10.35
C THR A 135 -5.85 -9.16 9.37
N ARG A 136 -6.38 -9.17 8.13
CA ARG A 136 -6.17 -8.14 7.12
C ARG A 136 -7.50 -7.52 6.75
N ARG A 137 -7.56 -6.19 6.71
CA ARG A 137 -8.74 -5.43 6.29
C ARG A 137 -8.39 -4.55 5.10
N ARG A 138 -9.17 -4.60 4.03
CA ARG A 138 -8.99 -3.79 2.83
C ARG A 138 -9.97 -2.63 2.81
N TYR A 139 -9.45 -1.43 2.57
CA TYR A 139 -10.24 -0.20 2.47
C TYR A 139 -9.95 0.51 1.15
N HIS A 140 -10.97 1.03 0.47
CA HIS A 140 -10.76 1.94 -0.65
C HIS A 140 -10.51 3.34 -0.12
N LEU A 141 -9.30 3.86 -0.33
CA LEU A 141 -8.86 5.15 0.18
C LEU A 141 -8.79 6.18 -0.95
N HIS A 142 -9.19 7.40 -0.61
CA HIS A 142 -9.03 8.59 -1.43
C HIS A 142 -8.06 9.56 -0.76
N THR A 143 -7.65 10.61 -1.48
CA THR A 143 -6.85 11.68 -0.85
C THR A 143 -7.58 12.26 0.36
N GLY A 144 -6.96 12.18 1.53
CA GLY A 144 -7.56 12.68 2.76
C GLY A 144 -6.83 12.31 4.03
N SER A 145 -7.41 12.71 5.14
CA SER A 145 -7.00 12.32 6.48
C SER A 145 -8.03 11.35 7.04
N TYR A 146 -7.55 10.33 7.72
CA TYR A 146 -8.36 9.26 8.28
C TYR A 146 -8.05 9.08 9.76
N ILE A 147 -9.06 8.66 10.52
CA ILE A 147 -8.93 8.27 11.91
C ILE A 147 -9.27 6.78 11.99
N LEU A 148 -8.33 6.01 12.52
CA LEU A 148 -8.49 4.61 12.83
C LEU A 148 -8.73 4.48 14.33
N THR A 149 -9.92 4.03 14.69
CA THR A 149 -10.32 3.81 16.08
C THR A 149 -10.39 2.32 16.35
N PHE A 150 -9.59 1.88 17.31
CA PHE A 150 -9.64 0.53 17.84
C PHE A 150 -10.73 0.48 18.91
N GLY A 151 -11.65 -0.46 18.75
CA GLY A 151 -12.78 -0.62 19.67
C GLY A 151 -12.37 -1.28 20.96
N ALA A 152 -13.34 -1.38 21.86
CA ALA A 152 -13.16 -2.01 23.16
C ALA A 152 -12.66 -3.45 23.05
N SER A 153 -11.54 -3.71 23.70
CA SER A 153 -10.88 -5.01 23.75
C SER A 153 -10.33 -5.25 25.17
N ASP A 154 -10.14 -6.51 25.52
CA ASP A 154 -9.40 -6.89 26.73
C ASP A 154 -7.88 -6.75 26.56
N GLU A 155 -7.43 -6.44 25.33
CA GLU A 155 -6.03 -6.25 24.97
C GLU A 155 -5.58 -4.82 25.26
N THR A 156 -4.35 -4.68 25.74
CA THR A 156 -3.77 -3.38 26.08
C THR A 156 -3.03 -2.72 24.92
N SER A 157 -2.74 -3.47 23.87
CA SER A 157 -2.04 -3.00 22.67
C SER A 157 -2.32 -3.89 21.47
N VAL A 158 -2.07 -3.37 20.28
CA VAL A 158 -2.10 -4.10 19.01
C VAL A 158 -0.89 -3.72 18.19
N ARG A 159 -0.31 -4.68 17.46
CA ARG A 159 0.64 -4.36 16.40
C ARG A 159 -0.12 -4.22 15.08
N ALA A 160 0.12 -3.13 14.39
CA ALA A 160 -0.55 -2.80 13.15
C ALA A 160 0.44 -2.33 12.08
N LEU A 161 0.17 -2.68 10.83
CA LEU A 161 0.85 -2.15 9.65
C LEU A 161 -0.21 -1.78 8.62
N LEU A 162 -0.07 -0.60 8.00
CA LEU A 162 -0.88 -0.17 6.88
C LEU A 162 0.01 -0.04 5.65
N THR A 163 -0.24 -0.84 4.64
CA THR A 163 0.40 -0.69 3.33
C THR A 163 -0.63 -0.27 2.27
N LEU A 164 -0.15 0.32 1.19
CA LEU A 164 -0.99 0.82 0.10
C LEU A 164 -0.67 0.02 -1.16
N VAL A 165 -1.70 -0.44 -1.83
CA VAL A 165 -1.60 -1.08 -3.14
C VAL A 165 -2.40 -0.28 -4.17
N GLU A 166 -1.97 -0.28 -5.42
CA GLU A 166 -2.72 0.38 -6.49
C GLU A 166 -4.10 -0.28 -6.62
N SER A 167 -5.15 0.53 -6.69
CA SER A 167 -6.49 0.01 -6.92
C SER A 167 -6.68 -0.28 -8.41
N ASP A 168 -7.08 -1.49 -8.76
CA ASP A 168 -7.40 -1.95 -10.12
C ASP A 168 -8.75 -1.37 -10.59
N HIS A 169 -8.84 -0.03 -10.80
CA HIS A 169 -10.07 0.62 -11.29
C HIS A 169 -9.89 1.31 -12.63
#